data_6eff476c53574894bef3184b85920574
#
_entry.id   6eff476c53574894bef3184b85920574
#
_cell.length_a   1.000
_cell.length_b   1.000
_cell.length_c   1.000
_cell.angle_alpha   90.00
_cell.angle_beta   90.00
_cell.angle_gamma   90.00
#
_symmetry.space_group_name_H-M   'P 1'
#
loop_
_entity.id
_entity.type
_entity.pdbx_description
1 polymer ?
#
loop_
_entity_poly.entity_id
_entity_poly.type
_entity_poly.pdbx_seq_one_letter_code
_entity_poly.pdbx_strand_id
1 'polypeptide(L)'
;MSEQITEEMVAVKVTEESCSTCAICYSVCPYEAIKKDAETGKAILEIEKCQVCGLCYSACPSKVIDIIYYDLDSLTGYLDRAKQKYDSDTLVIMCKGSAPDLAGIERQFGVTKFIPLSVPCVGRITVEVFLKAITTGIKKIHVLACDEDYCRYQRGSPVEGRRIAALNILLEQLGYGTEAITLKRNSLKVQVKEDLCIGCGNCVFYCPWDAPRLVSPGIVKIDMDACHGCGLCVSMCPAFALDLENWEKDRISMLISQFAAEMAPPRILVFCCQWAVFPALEDEPDKHTRYIYLPCAARVDTSHIVEAFHTGVDGVLVAACAEDDCKLEKAGGKAQRPVEALQKRLGEIGRGEQLNFCTVAPRYPEAFKRELAQFSEKIADIYVRESA
;
A
#
# COMPACT_ATOMS: atom_id res chain seq x y z
N MET A 1 -25.68 -12.18 -9.35
CA MET A 1 -25.32 -13.58 -9.69
C MET A 1 -23.95 -13.80 -9.13
N SER A 2 -23.80 -14.67 -8.13
CA SER A 2 -22.50 -15.06 -7.57
C SER A 2 -21.78 -15.93 -8.61
N GLU A 3 -20.85 -15.34 -9.39
CA GLU A 3 -19.90 -16.15 -10.13
C GLU A 3 -19.14 -17.03 -9.14
N GLN A 4 -19.08 -18.33 -9.42
CA GLN A 4 -18.29 -19.26 -8.64
C GLN A 4 -16.83 -18.80 -8.73
N ILE A 5 -16.27 -18.38 -7.58
CA ILE A 5 -14.85 -18.02 -7.45
C ILE A 5 -14.07 -19.31 -7.69
N THR A 6 -13.36 -19.39 -8.81
CA THR A 6 -12.47 -20.52 -9.10
C THR A 6 -11.14 -20.32 -8.35
N GLU A 7 -10.47 -21.42 -8.01
CA GLU A 7 -9.16 -21.38 -7.32
C GLU A 7 -8.10 -20.53 -8.06
N GLU A 8 -8.21 -20.36 -9.36
CA GLU A 8 -7.32 -19.53 -10.18
C GLU A 8 -7.47 -18.02 -9.94
N MET A 9 -8.57 -17.60 -9.29
CA MET A 9 -8.93 -16.18 -9.11
C MET A 9 -8.52 -15.59 -7.75
N VAL A 10 -7.79 -16.32 -6.92
CA VAL A 10 -7.42 -15.87 -5.57
C VAL A 10 -5.92 -15.61 -5.43
N ALA A 11 -5.58 -14.61 -4.61
CA ALA A 11 -4.21 -14.17 -4.43
C ALA A 11 -3.32 -15.07 -3.56
N VAL A 12 -3.92 -15.98 -2.78
CA VAL A 12 -3.20 -16.89 -1.89
C VAL A 12 -3.80 -18.28 -2.01
N LYS A 13 -2.93 -19.30 -2.13
CA LYS A 13 -3.31 -20.72 -2.25
C LYS A 13 -2.52 -21.57 -1.27
N VAL A 14 -3.07 -22.73 -0.93
CA VAL A 14 -2.39 -23.76 -0.12
C VAL A 14 -2.40 -25.08 -0.88
N THR A 15 -1.22 -25.64 -1.13
CA THR A 15 -1.06 -26.98 -1.72
C THR A 15 -1.07 -28.02 -0.59
N GLU A 16 -2.24 -28.56 -0.30
CA GLU A 16 -2.46 -29.42 0.87
C GLU A 16 -1.66 -30.73 0.82
N GLU A 17 -1.43 -31.30 -0.37
CA GLU A 17 -0.74 -32.60 -0.55
C GLU A 17 0.64 -32.60 0.06
N SER A 18 1.37 -31.49 -0.04
CA SER A 18 2.75 -31.34 0.44
C SER A 18 2.84 -30.74 1.84
N CYS A 19 1.70 -30.49 2.50
CA CYS A 19 1.68 -29.89 3.83
C CYS A 19 2.22 -30.85 4.90
N SER A 20 3.25 -30.39 5.62
CA SER A 20 3.90 -31.16 6.71
C SER A 20 3.17 -31.08 8.06
N THR A 21 2.01 -30.47 8.13
CA THR A 21 1.18 -30.34 9.36
C THR A 21 1.87 -29.63 10.55
N CYS A 22 2.91 -28.84 10.30
CA CYS A 22 3.76 -28.23 11.33
C CYS A 22 3.09 -27.10 12.13
N ALA A 23 1.91 -26.68 11.77
CA ALA A 23 1.09 -25.69 12.49
C ALA A 23 1.58 -24.22 12.47
N ILE A 24 2.73 -23.92 11.87
CA ILE A 24 3.32 -22.58 11.93
C ILE A 24 2.43 -21.54 11.24
N CYS A 25 1.86 -21.87 10.07
CA CYS A 25 1.07 -20.92 9.26
C CYS A 25 -0.15 -20.37 10.01
N TYR A 26 -0.90 -21.21 10.74
CA TYR A 26 -2.02 -20.70 11.51
C TYR A 26 -1.62 -20.06 12.84
N SER A 27 -0.48 -20.41 13.42
CA SER A 27 0.04 -19.73 14.62
C SER A 27 0.50 -18.29 14.34
N VAL A 28 0.97 -17.99 13.11
CA VAL A 28 1.41 -16.65 12.72
C VAL A 28 0.31 -15.79 12.09
N CYS A 29 -0.80 -16.40 11.63
CA CYS A 29 -1.89 -15.68 10.99
C CYS A 29 -2.69 -14.84 12.01
N PRO A 30 -2.68 -13.49 11.91
CA PRO A 30 -3.42 -12.65 12.87
C PRO A 30 -4.92 -12.57 12.55
N TYR A 31 -5.35 -13.12 11.40
CA TYR A 31 -6.74 -13.05 10.91
C TYR A 31 -7.47 -14.38 10.99
N GLU A 32 -6.81 -15.41 11.54
CA GLU A 32 -7.38 -16.77 11.61
C GLU A 32 -7.87 -17.27 10.24
N ALA A 33 -7.25 -16.79 9.16
CA ALA A 33 -7.59 -17.18 7.80
C ALA A 33 -7.05 -18.58 7.43
N ILE A 34 -6.06 -19.10 8.15
CA ILE A 34 -5.56 -20.45 7.98
C ILE A 34 -5.95 -21.28 9.21
N LYS A 35 -6.55 -22.41 8.96
CA LYS A 35 -6.99 -23.37 9.98
C LYS A 35 -6.36 -24.74 9.73
N LYS A 36 -6.45 -25.57 10.77
CA LYS A 36 -6.12 -26.99 10.68
C LYS A 36 -7.37 -27.75 10.25
N ASP A 37 -7.28 -28.52 9.18
CA ASP A 37 -8.30 -29.48 8.83
C ASP A 37 -8.43 -30.57 9.92
N ALA A 38 -9.64 -30.89 10.31
CA ALA A 38 -9.91 -31.80 11.45
C ALA A 38 -9.56 -33.25 11.12
N GLU A 39 -9.66 -33.67 9.86
CA GLU A 39 -9.46 -35.05 9.43
C GLU A 39 -7.99 -35.30 9.02
N THR A 40 -7.44 -34.43 8.20
CA THR A 40 -6.09 -34.60 7.63
C THR A 40 -5.00 -33.94 8.46
N GLY A 41 -5.35 -33.00 9.34
CA GLY A 41 -4.42 -32.18 10.09
C GLY A 41 -3.67 -31.13 9.26
N LYS A 42 -3.95 -31.02 7.96
CA LYS A 42 -3.31 -30.09 7.02
C LYS A 42 -3.85 -28.67 7.15
N ALA A 43 -3.12 -27.73 6.56
CA ALA A 43 -3.54 -26.33 6.53
C ALA A 43 -4.60 -26.13 5.42
N ILE A 44 -5.73 -25.50 5.78
CA ILE A 44 -6.76 -25.03 4.86
C ILE A 44 -6.91 -23.52 4.97
N LEU A 45 -7.22 -22.86 3.84
CA LEU A 45 -7.35 -21.40 3.75
C LEU A 45 -8.82 -20.99 3.67
N GLU A 46 -9.28 -20.18 4.62
CA GLU A 46 -10.53 -19.41 4.51
C GLU A 46 -10.23 -18.08 3.81
N ILE A 47 -10.35 -18.05 2.48
CA ILE A 47 -9.91 -16.90 1.67
C ILE A 47 -10.61 -15.60 2.05
N GLU A 48 -11.86 -15.64 2.46
CA GLU A 48 -12.64 -14.45 2.87
C GLU A 48 -12.02 -13.70 4.06
N LYS A 49 -11.29 -14.41 4.91
CA LYS A 49 -10.58 -13.80 6.05
C LYS A 49 -9.16 -13.38 5.68
N CYS A 50 -8.66 -13.79 4.52
CA CYS A 50 -7.28 -13.57 4.14
C CYS A 50 -7.05 -12.10 3.75
N GLN A 51 -6.08 -11.47 4.42
CA GLN A 51 -5.68 -10.08 4.18
C GLN A 51 -4.43 -9.96 3.31
N VAL A 52 -3.97 -11.03 2.69
CA VAL A 52 -2.82 -11.09 1.77
C VAL A 52 -1.54 -10.50 2.38
N CYS A 53 -1.35 -10.65 3.69
CA CYS A 53 -0.17 -10.11 4.40
C CYS A 53 1.13 -10.87 4.08
N GLY A 54 1.05 -12.15 3.73
CA GLY A 54 2.18 -13.02 3.40
C GLY A 54 2.94 -13.59 4.59
N LEU A 55 2.48 -13.43 5.84
CA LEU A 55 3.15 -14.00 7.02
C LEU A 55 3.20 -15.52 7.00
N CYS A 56 2.10 -16.18 6.62
CA CYS A 56 2.04 -17.62 6.50
C CYS A 56 2.95 -18.14 5.36
N TYR A 57 3.00 -17.41 4.24
CA TYR A 57 3.91 -17.69 3.12
C TYR A 57 5.37 -17.70 3.57
N SER A 58 5.83 -16.61 4.21
CA SER A 58 7.21 -16.47 4.65
C SER A 58 7.60 -17.40 5.81
N ALA A 59 6.62 -17.91 6.54
CA ALA A 59 6.83 -18.79 7.70
C ALA A 59 6.71 -20.29 7.37
N CYS A 60 6.21 -20.64 6.17
CA CYS A 60 6.00 -22.04 5.79
C CYS A 60 7.33 -22.77 5.44
N PRO A 61 7.78 -23.74 6.23
CA PRO A 61 9.02 -24.46 5.93
C PRO A 61 8.88 -25.39 4.71
N SER A 62 7.66 -25.88 4.44
CA SER A 62 7.37 -26.77 3.32
C SER A 62 7.05 -26.01 2.02
N LYS A 63 6.99 -24.66 2.06
CA LYS A 63 6.70 -23.80 0.91
C LYS A 63 5.43 -24.21 0.13
N VAL A 64 4.39 -24.61 0.86
CA VAL A 64 3.09 -25.05 0.28
C VAL A 64 2.06 -23.93 0.21
N ILE A 65 2.43 -22.71 0.55
CA ILE A 65 1.58 -21.54 0.47
C ILE A 65 2.11 -20.66 -0.65
N ASP A 66 1.30 -20.47 -1.68
CA ASP A 66 1.61 -19.62 -2.82
C ASP A 66 0.92 -18.26 -2.67
N ILE A 67 1.57 -17.21 -3.14
CA ILE A 67 1.07 -15.85 -3.14
C ILE A 67 1.49 -15.16 -4.43
N ILE A 68 0.54 -14.53 -5.12
CA ILE A 68 0.81 -13.91 -6.44
C ILE A 68 1.46 -12.53 -6.37
N TYR A 69 1.55 -11.92 -5.19
CA TYR A 69 2.15 -10.60 -5.01
C TYR A 69 3.41 -10.68 -4.17
N TYR A 70 4.50 -10.14 -4.66
CA TYR A 70 5.77 -10.08 -3.91
C TYR A 70 6.18 -11.46 -3.37
N ASP A 71 6.06 -12.47 -4.20
CA ASP A 71 6.60 -13.81 -3.97
C ASP A 71 8.14 -13.81 -4.07
N LEU A 72 8.76 -14.95 -3.81
CA LEU A 72 10.21 -15.06 -3.81
C LEU A 72 10.81 -14.74 -5.19
N ASP A 73 10.19 -15.23 -6.27
CA ASP A 73 10.71 -15.07 -7.63
C ASP A 73 10.61 -13.62 -8.10
N SER A 74 9.46 -12.96 -7.90
CA SER A 74 9.31 -11.54 -8.22
C SER A 74 10.22 -10.63 -7.38
N LEU A 75 10.43 -10.94 -6.10
CA LEU A 75 11.35 -10.17 -5.25
C LEU A 75 12.82 -10.37 -5.65
N THR A 76 13.24 -11.60 -5.94
CA THR A 76 14.62 -11.88 -6.37
C THR A 76 14.89 -11.36 -7.78
N GLY A 77 13.93 -11.48 -8.69
CA GLY A 77 13.98 -10.88 -10.02
C GLY A 77 14.06 -9.35 -9.96
N TYR A 78 13.30 -8.72 -9.05
CA TYR A 78 13.43 -7.28 -8.80
C TYR A 78 14.85 -6.90 -8.35
N LEU A 79 15.46 -7.65 -7.43
CA LEU A 79 16.83 -7.36 -6.97
C LEU A 79 17.84 -7.42 -8.09
N ASP A 80 17.74 -8.40 -8.99
CA ASP A 80 18.65 -8.53 -10.14
C ASP A 80 18.52 -7.33 -11.11
N ARG A 81 17.30 -6.91 -11.44
CA ARG A 81 17.04 -5.73 -12.29
C ARG A 81 17.43 -4.42 -11.59
N ALA A 82 17.09 -4.29 -10.32
CA ALA A 82 17.36 -3.08 -9.55
C ALA A 82 18.87 -2.86 -9.37
N LYS A 83 19.65 -3.94 -9.16
CA LYS A 83 21.12 -3.82 -9.07
C LYS A 83 21.77 -3.28 -10.35
N GLN A 84 21.17 -3.56 -11.51
CA GLN A 84 21.63 -3.00 -12.79
C GLN A 84 21.17 -1.54 -12.98
N LYS A 85 19.97 -1.20 -12.48
CA LYS A 85 19.38 0.14 -12.64
C LYS A 85 19.93 1.16 -11.67
N TYR A 86 20.18 0.77 -10.42
CA TYR A 86 20.63 1.65 -9.35
C TYR A 86 22.13 1.44 -9.09
N ASP A 87 22.91 2.51 -9.23
CA ASP A 87 24.33 2.50 -8.86
C ASP A 87 24.49 2.57 -7.32
N SER A 88 24.14 1.47 -6.65
CA SER A 88 24.21 1.35 -5.20
C SER A 88 24.44 -0.09 -4.75
N ASP A 89 25.15 -0.27 -3.64
CA ASP A 89 25.32 -1.52 -2.91
C ASP A 89 24.53 -1.54 -1.58
N THR A 90 23.60 -0.60 -1.44
CA THR A 90 22.70 -0.48 -0.28
C THR A 90 21.26 -0.75 -0.70
N LEU A 91 20.60 -1.69 -0.04
CA LEU A 91 19.17 -1.99 -0.20
C LEU A 91 18.38 -1.42 0.97
N VAL A 92 17.28 -0.72 0.68
CA VAL A 92 16.31 -0.27 1.69
C VAL A 92 14.97 -0.93 1.43
N ILE A 93 14.59 -1.88 2.29
CA ILE A 93 13.29 -2.56 2.25
C ILE A 93 12.32 -1.80 3.16
N MET A 94 11.19 -1.35 2.63
CA MET A 94 10.25 -0.51 3.35
C MET A 94 8.86 -1.14 3.39
N CYS A 95 8.28 -1.19 4.58
CA CYS A 95 6.85 -1.43 4.71
C CYS A 95 6.07 -0.21 4.18
N LYS A 96 5.04 -0.41 3.35
CA LYS A 96 4.21 0.68 2.83
C LYS A 96 3.62 1.57 3.93
N GLY A 97 3.32 1.01 5.10
CA GLY A 97 2.78 1.75 6.24
C GLY A 97 3.80 2.61 7.00
N SER A 98 5.09 2.45 6.71
CA SER A 98 6.18 3.16 7.39
C SER A 98 7.04 4.00 6.45
N ALA A 99 6.83 3.92 5.11
CA ALA A 99 7.70 4.54 4.13
C ALA A 99 7.65 6.08 4.20
N PRO A 100 8.70 6.75 4.72
CA PRO A 100 8.84 8.19 4.64
C PRO A 100 9.31 8.59 3.22
N ASP A 101 9.51 9.86 3.02
CA ASP A 101 10.20 10.39 1.83
C ASP A 101 11.71 10.06 1.83
N LEU A 102 12.41 10.46 0.78
CA LEU A 102 13.86 10.23 0.66
C LEU A 102 14.65 10.92 1.79
N ALA A 103 14.23 12.12 2.22
CA ALA A 103 14.87 12.82 3.32
C ALA A 103 14.65 12.09 4.65
N GLY A 104 13.50 11.44 4.84
CA GLY A 104 13.23 10.58 5.98
C GLY A 104 14.12 9.34 6.01
N ILE A 105 14.37 8.71 4.85
CA ILE A 105 15.31 7.60 4.73
C ILE A 105 16.73 8.05 5.09
N GLU A 106 17.15 9.19 4.55
CA GLU A 106 18.46 9.78 4.87
C GLU A 106 18.61 10.07 6.37
N ARG A 107 17.62 10.71 6.99
CA ARG A 107 17.64 10.97 8.44
C ARG A 107 17.72 9.68 9.26
N GLN A 108 17.06 8.60 8.81
CA GLN A 108 17.04 7.35 9.57
C GLN A 108 18.31 6.51 9.38
N PHE A 109 18.79 6.38 8.17
CA PHE A 109 19.87 5.44 7.84
C PHE A 109 21.18 6.11 7.41
N GLY A 110 21.18 7.42 7.18
CA GLY A 110 22.36 8.16 6.69
C GLY A 110 22.72 7.81 5.24
N VAL A 111 21.73 7.36 4.43
CA VAL A 111 21.96 6.93 3.04
C VAL A 111 21.18 7.80 2.06
N THR A 112 21.88 8.28 1.01
CA THR A 112 21.30 9.11 -0.05
C THR A 112 21.16 8.35 -1.37
N LYS A 113 21.95 7.28 -1.55
CA LYS A 113 21.88 6.38 -2.71
C LYS A 113 21.56 4.97 -2.23
N PHE A 114 20.48 4.41 -2.70
CA PHE A 114 20.04 3.06 -2.32
C PHE A 114 19.12 2.44 -3.37
N ILE A 115 18.97 1.14 -3.33
CA ILE A 115 17.96 0.38 -4.07
C ILE A 115 16.69 0.38 -3.21
N PRO A 116 15.59 1.01 -3.64
CA PRO A 116 14.35 1.01 -2.88
C PRO A 116 13.54 -0.27 -3.14
N LEU A 117 13.03 -0.93 -2.10
CA LEU A 117 12.07 -2.02 -2.22
C LEU A 117 10.89 -1.76 -1.26
N SER A 118 9.77 -1.30 -1.80
CA SER A 118 8.55 -1.07 -1.01
C SER A 118 7.63 -2.29 -1.09
N VAL A 119 7.29 -2.87 0.07
CA VAL A 119 6.44 -4.06 0.18
C VAL A 119 5.22 -3.78 1.05
N PRO A 120 4.08 -4.47 0.84
CA PRO A 120 2.90 -4.30 1.69
C PRO A 120 3.19 -4.54 3.17
N CYS A 121 3.98 -5.58 3.47
CA CYS A 121 4.41 -5.92 4.82
C CYS A 121 5.82 -6.50 4.78
N VAL A 122 6.74 -5.99 5.60
CA VAL A 122 8.10 -6.55 5.69
C VAL A 122 8.09 -7.99 6.21
N GLY A 123 7.12 -8.38 7.04
CA GLY A 123 6.98 -9.74 7.56
C GLY A 123 6.77 -10.83 6.50
N ARG A 124 6.54 -10.45 5.23
CA ARG A 124 6.48 -11.41 4.11
C ARG A 124 7.85 -11.72 3.50
N ILE A 125 8.88 -10.94 3.83
CA ILE A 125 10.22 -11.14 3.29
C ILE A 125 10.80 -12.41 3.87
N THR A 126 11.19 -13.32 3.01
CA THR A 126 11.80 -14.59 3.42
C THR A 126 13.32 -14.43 3.58
N VAL A 127 13.95 -15.35 4.30
CA VAL A 127 15.42 -15.36 4.48
C VAL A 127 16.14 -15.39 3.14
N GLU A 128 15.59 -16.11 2.16
CA GLU A 128 16.16 -16.25 0.82
C GLU A 128 16.30 -14.90 0.09
N VAL A 129 15.39 -13.96 0.31
CA VAL A 129 15.49 -12.60 -0.27
C VAL A 129 16.72 -11.86 0.28
N PHE A 130 16.98 -11.95 1.58
CA PHE A 130 18.18 -11.36 2.18
C PHE A 130 19.46 -12.01 1.67
N LEU A 131 19.48 -13.34 1.59
CA LEU A 131 20.63 -14.08 1.07
C LEU A 131 20.86 -13.76 -0.41
N LYS A 132 19.81 -13.69 -1.21
CA LYS A 132 19.90 -13.25 -2.62
C LYS A 132 20.48 -11.83 -2.72
N ALA A 133 20.01 -10.89 -1.90
CA ALA A 133 20.56 -9.54 -1.89
C ALA A 133 22.08 -9.54 -1.63
N ILE A 134 22.53 -10.28 -0.63
CA ILE A 134 23.96 -10.43 -0.30
C ILE A 134 24.74 -11.04 -1.47
N THR A 135 24.23 -12.11 -2.08
CA THR A 135 24.91 -12.82 -3.18
C THR A 135 24.94 -12.00 -4.48
N THR A 136 24.04 -11.04 -4.66
CA THR A 136 24.08 -10.08 -5.79
C THR A 136 25.00 -8.88 -5.54
N GLY A 137 25.76 -8.88 -4.42
CA GLY A 137 26.76 -7.84 -4.11
C GLY A 137 26.20 -6.63 -3.37
N ILE A 138 25.03 -6.77 -2.75
CA ILE A 138 24.50 -5.74 -1.82
C ILE A 138 25.26 -5.92 -0.49
N LYS A 139 25.87 -4.82 -0.02
CA LYS A 139 26.73 -4.83 1.19
C LYS A 139 25.98 -4.36 2.44
N LYS A 140 24.94 -3.55 2.27
CA LYS A 140 24.15 -3.01 3.37
C LYS A 140 22.67 -3.22 3.11
N ILE A 141 21.96 -3.74 4.08
CA ILE A 141 20.53 -3.94 4.01
C ILE A 141 19.90 -3.22 5.19
N HIS A 142 19.03 -2.26 4.87
CA HIS A 142 18.22 -1.53 5.84
C HIS A 142 16.75 -1.94 5.67
N VAL A 143 16.10 -2.25 6.77
CA VAL A 143 14.68 -2.58 6.81
C VAL A 143 13.95 -1.51 7.62
N LEU A 144 12.94 -0.89 7.03
CA LEU A 144 12.06 0.05 7.68
C LEU A 144 10.67 -0.57 7.85
N ALA A 145 10.39 -1.02 9.06
CA ALA A 145 9.11 -1.61 9.44
C ALA A 145 8.14 -0.55 10.00
N CYS A 146 6.86 -0.88 10.10
CA CYS A 146 5.92 -0.13 10.93
C CYS A 146 6.33 -0.26 12.41
N ASP A 147 6.04 0.75 13.23
CA ASP A 147 6.04 0.58 14.68
C ASP A 147 5.11 -0.57 15.06
N GLU A 148 5.44 -1.32 16.11
CA GLU A 148 4.73 -2.57 16.42
C GLU A 148 3.25 -2.31 16.75
N ASP A 149 2.95 -1.25 17.48
CA ASP A 149 1.59 -0.85 17.86
C ASP A 149 0.76 -0.33 16.66
N TYR A 150 1.43 0.11 15.58
CA TYR A 150 0.80 0.60 14.35
C TYR A 150 0.97 -0.35 13.17
N CYS A 151 1.36 -1.60 13.43
CA CYS A 151 1.56 -2.57 12.37
C CYS A 151 0.25 -2.88 11.64
N ARG A 152 0.14 -2.51 10.35
CA ARG A 152 -1.08 -2.65 9.54
C ARG A 152 -1.56 -4.08 9.39
N TYR A 153 -0.64 -5.03 9.48
CA TYR A 153 -0.92 -6.46 9.49
C TYR A 153 -0.66 -7.08 10.88
N GLN A 154 -0.79 -6.29 11.93
CA GLN A 154 -0.75 -6.65 13.35
C GLN A 154 0.57 -7.31 13.80
N ARG A 155 1.05 -8.35 13.12
CA ARG A 155 2.23 -9.15 13.51
C ARG A 155 3.43 -9.03 12.57
N GLY A 156 3.30 -8.32 11.45
CA GLY A 156 4.35 -8.28 10.43
C GLY A 156 5.66 -7.68 10.93
N SER A 157 5.60 -6.54 11.61
CA SER A 157 6.78 -5.86 12.15
C SER A 157 7.49 -6.67 13.25
N PRO A 158 6.81 -7.19 14.30
CA PRO A 158 7.48 -8.01 15.31
C PRO A 158 7.99 -9.36 14.78
N VAL A 159 7.31 -9.99 13.82
CA VAL A 159 7.79 -11.25 13.20
C VAL A 159 9.09 -10.98 12.45
N GLU A 160 9.14 -9.93 11.65
CA GLU A 160 10.34 -9.58 10.89
C GLU A 160 11.51 -9.19 11.80
N GLY A 161 11.24 -8.46 12.88
CA GLY A 161 12.25 -8.11 13.88
C GLY A 161 12.95 -9.34 14.46
N ARG A 162 12.19 -10.38 14.82
CA ARG A 162 12.76 -11.66 15.32
C ARG A 162 13.55 -12.40 14.25
N ARG A 163 13.06 -12.40 12.99
CA ARG A 163 13.75 -13.03 11.86
C ARG A 163 15.10 -12.36 11.59
N ILE A 164 15.12 -11.03 11.52
CA ILE A 164 16.36 -10.26 11.31
C ILE A 164 17.35 -10.47 12.45
N ALA A 165 16.89 -10.50 13.69
CA ALA A 165 17.77 -10.77 14.84
C ALA A 165 18.43 -12.16 14.73
N ALA A 166 17.67 -13.20 14.40
CA ALA A 166 18.20 -14.54 14.19
C ALA A 166 19.14 -14.61 12.98
N LEU A 167 18.80 -13.92 11.88
CA LEU A 167 19.63 -13.90 10.68
C LEU A 167 20.95 -13.17 10.90
N ASN A 168 20.96 -12.05 11.65
CA ASN A 168 22.20 -11.34 11.98
C ASN A 168 23.18 -12.21 12.78
N ILE A 169 22.70 -13.05 13.72
CA ILE A 169 23.56 -14.01 14.45
C ILE A 169 24.24 -14.98 13.47
N LEU A 170 23.50 -15.50 12.50
CA LEU A 170 24.04 -16.39 11.46
C LEU A 170 25.06 -15.66 10.56
N LEU A 171 24.72 -14.44 10.11
CA LEU A 171 25.58 -13.65 9.24
C LEU A 171 26.87 -13.23 9.94
N GLU A 172 26.83 -12.95 11.24
CA GLU A 172 28.04 -12.69 12.05
C GLU A 172 28.96 -13.91 12.10
N GLN A 173 28.41 -15.11 12.32
CA GLN A 173 29.20 -16.36 12.29
C GLN A 173 29.82 -16.63 10.90
N LEU A 174 29.19 -16.15 9.83
CA LEU A 174 29.70 -16.26 8.47
C LEU A 174 30.65 -15.11 8.09
N GLY A 175 30.94 -14.17 9.00
CA GLY A 175 31.91 -13.08 8.79
C GLY A 175 31.35 -11.81 8.16
N TYR A 176 30.02 -11.65 8.07
CA TYR A 176 29.38 -10.44 7.52
C TYR A 176 29.26 -9.28 8.53
N GLY A 177 29.69 -9.48 9.79
CA GLY A 177 29.61 -8.47 10.86
C GLY A 177 28.33 -8.58 11.69
N THR A 178 28.26 -7.81 12.77
CA THR A 178 27.21 -7.93 13.81
C THR A 178 25.85 -7.36 13.41
N GLU A 179 25.81 -6.44 12.42
CA GLU A 179 24.60 -5.75 11.95
C GLU A 179 24.55 -5.70 10.42
N ALA A 180 24.64 -6.88 9.80
CA ALA A 180 24.56 -6.99 8.34
C ALA A 180 23.20 -6.48 7.81
N ILE A 181 22.14 -6.63 8.62
CA ILE A 181 20.80 -6.12 8.35
C ILE A 181 20.37 -5.23 9.50
N THR A 182 20.14 -3.95 9.21
CA THR A 182 19.67 -2.97 10.20
C THR A 182 18.15 -2.85 10.14
N LEU A 183 17.47 -2.97 11.27
CA LEU A 183 16.02 -2.75 11.38
C LEU A 183 15.74 -1.45 12.13
N LYS A 184 14.93 -0.58 11.50
CA LYS A 184 14.32 0.58 12.16
C LYS A 184 12.81 0.57 11.97
N ARG A 185 12.11 1.35 12.79
CA ARG A 185 10.66 1.47 12.76
C ARG A 185 10.23 2.91 12.53
N ASN A 186 9.12 3.09 11.84
CA ASN A 186 8.51 4.38 11.57
C ASN A 186 7.00 4.23 11.35
N SER A 187 6.25 5.25 11.71
CA SER A 187 4.82 5.36 11.38
C SER A 187 4.51 6.73 10.84
N LEU A 188 3.81 6.77 9.71
CA LEU A 188 3.37 8.03 9.12
C LEU A 188 2.41 8.75 10.06
N LYS A 189 2.62 10.05 10.23
CA LYS A 189 1.82 10.92 11.10
C LYS A 189 1.38 12.18 10.37
N VAL A 190 0.24 12.72 10.77
CA VAL A 190 -0.26 13.99 10.26
C VAL A 190 0.45 15.13 10.96
N GLN A 191 0.87 16.13 10.18
CA GLN A 191 1.48 17.37 10.64
C GLN A 191 0.48 18.52 10.54
N VAL A 192 0.64 19.53 11.42
CA VAL A 192 -0.23 20.72 11.48
C VAL A 192 0.58 21.96 11.14
N LYS A 193 0.09 22.74 10.19
CA LYS A 193 0.53 24.12 9.90
C LYS A 193 -0.37 25.05 10.72
N GLU A 194 0.09 25.40 11.91
CA GLU A 194 -0.73 26.12 12.90
C GLU A 194 -1.20 27.48 12.40
N ASP A 195 -0.37 28.16 11.60
CA ASP A 195 -0.64 29.45 10.96
C ASP A 195 -1.79 29.43 9.93
N LEU A 196 -2.08 28.25 9.36
CA LEU A 196 -3.20 28.05 8.44
C LEU A 196 -4.46 27.53 9.12
N CYS A 197 -4.38 27.07 10.37
CA CYS A 197 -5.51 26.46 11.04
C CYS A 197 -6.57 27.50 11.45
N ILE A 198 -7.80 27.33 10.94
CA ILE A 198 -8.95 28.19 11.25
C ILE A 198 -9.86 27.65 12.36
N GLY A 199 -9.48 26.54 13.02
CA GLY A 199 -10.24 25.94 14.12
C GLY A 199 -11.62 25.39 13.76
N CYS A 200 -11.89 25.03 12.48
CA CYS A 200 -13.23 24.62 12.01
C CYS A 200 -13.73 23.29 12.58
N GLY A 201 -12.84 22.44 13.16
CA GLY A 201 -13.22 21.17 13.78
C GLY A 201 -13.46 19.99 12.83
N ASN A 202 -13.40 20.15 11.51
CA ASN A 202 -13.66 19.06 10.57
C ASN A 202 -12.74 17.84 10.83
N CYS A 203 -11.45 18.08 11.05
CA CYS A 203 -10.50 17.01 11.34
C CYS A 203 -10.86 16.22 12.60
N VAL A 204 -11.40 16.86 13.64
CA VAL A 204 -11.89 16.22 14.87
C VAL A 204 -13.13 15.37 14.57
N PHE A 205 -14.09 15.92 13.82
CA PHE A 205 -15.34 15.23 13.47
C PHE A 205 -15.13 13.94 12.64
N TYR A 206 -14.18 13.99 11.68
CA TYR A 206 -14.00 12.88 10.76
C TYR A 206 -13.02 11.79 11.26
N CYS A 207 -12.19 12.09 12.26
CA CYS A 207 -11.18 11.13 12.72
C CYS A 207 -11.82 9.97 13.51
N PRO A 208 -11.62 8.70 13.10
CA PRO A 208 -12.18 7.57 13.83
C PRO A 208 -11.41 7.19 15.10
N TRP A 209 -10.25 7.82 15.34
CA TRP A 209 -9.38 7.57 16.50
C TRP A 209 -9.26 8.76 17.46
N ASP A 210 -10.05 9.80 17.28
CA ASP A 210 -10.02 11.02 18.10
C ASP A 210 -8.62 11.65 18.25
N ALA A 211 -7.74 11.41 17.27
CA ALA A 211 -6.37 11.93 17.29
C ALA A 211 -6.29 13.47 17.17
N PRO A 212 -7.07 14.16 16.32
CA PRO A 212 -7.12 15.62 16.30
C PRO A 212 -7.94 16.16 17.47
N ARG A 213 -7.39 17.14 18.18
CA ARG A 213 -8.09 17.84 19.28
C ARG A 213 -7.95 19.34 19.11
N LEU A 214 -9.04 20.08 19.27
CA LEU A 214 -8.99 21.56 19.33
C LEU A 214 -8.46 21.98 20.69
N VAL A 215 -7.43 22.82 20.67
CA VAL A 215 -6.87 23.46 21.86
C VAL A 215 -7.08 24.97 21.81
N SER A 216 -7.07 25.65 22.97
CA SER A 216 -7.19 27.12 22.99
C SER A 216 -5.96 27.77 22.31
N PRO A 217 -6.15 28.78 21.48
CA PRO A 217 -7.34 29.54 21.07
C PRO A 217 -8.05 29.04 19.80
N GLY A 218 -8.20 27.75 19.57
CA GLY A 218 -8.93 27.20 18.44
C GLY A 218 -8.05 26.61 17.34
N ILE A 219 -6.81 26.22 17.65
CA ILE A 219 -5.90 25.50 16.78
C ILE A 219 -6.03 24.01 17.04
N VAL A 220 -5.91 23.18 16.00
CA VAL A 220 -5.88 21.72 16.17
C VAL A 220 -4.48 21.26 16.57
N LYS A 221 -4.41 20.29 17.47
CA LYS A 221 -3.21 19.46 17.69
C LYS A 221 -3.54 18.01 17.44
N ILE A 222 -2.54 17.27 16.96
CA ILE A 222 -2.65 15.83 16.71
C ILE A 222 -2.02 15.07 17.85
N ASP A 223 -2.80 14.20 18.47
CA ASP A 223 -2.27 13.18 19.36
C ASP A 223 -1.51 12.15 18.52
N MET A 224 -0.18 12.14 18.66
CA MET A 224 0.67 11.30 17.81
C MET A 224 0.54 9.81 18.16
N ASP A 225 0.15 9.49 19.38
CA ASP A 225 -0.07 8.11 19.81
C ASP A 225 -1.42 7.57 19.30
N ALA A 226 -2.42 8.43 19.12
CA ALA A 226 -3.71 8.06 18.53
C ALA A 226 -3.73 8.15 16.98
N CYS A 227 -2.77 8.86 16.36
CA CYS A 227 -2.78 9.08 14.92
C CYS A 227 -2.33 7.84 14.14
N HIS A 228 -3.18 7.31 13.27
CA HIS A 228 -2.89 6.19 12.38
C HIS A 228 -2.42 6.59 10.96
N GLY A 229 -2.17 7.87 10.67
CA GLY A 229 -1.62 8.31 9.39
C GLY A 229 -2.47 7.95 8.16
N CYS A 230 -3.80 7.94 8.29
CA CYS A 230 -4.69 7.64 7.17
C CYS A 230 -4.87 8.81 6.18
N GLY A 231 -4.66 10.05 6.64
CA GLY A 231 -4.81 11.27 5.84
C GLY A 231 -6.26 11.74 5.63
N LEU A 232 -7.28 11.12 6.24
CA LEU A 232 -8.69 11.56 6.11
C LEU A 232 -8.88 13.00 6.60
N CYS A 233 -8.29 13.37 7.74
CA CYS A 233 -8.37 14.73 8.25
C CYS A 233 -7.68 15.76 7.33
N VAL A 234 -6.67 15.32 6.56
CA VAL A 234 -5.98 16.16 5.57
C VAL A 234 -6.90 16.50 4.41
N SER A 235 -7.58 15.50 3.82
CA SER A 235 -8.53 15.72 2.72
C SER A 235 -9.79 16.50 3.14
N MET A 236 -10.14 16.46 4.44
CA MET A 236 -11.30 17.19 4.99
C MET A 236 -10.96 18.59 5.49
N CYS A 237 -9.70 19.03 5.41
CA CYS A 237 -9.28 20.34 5.91
C CYS A 237 -9.50 21.44 4.86
N PRO A 238 -10.47 22.34 5.05
CA PRO A 238 -10.76 23.40 4.05
C PRO A 238 -9.67 24.48 4.00
N ALA A 239 -8.86 24.59 5.05
CA ALA A 239 -7.78 25.57 5.16
C ALA A 239 -6.41 25.00 4.72
N PHE A 240 -6.35 23.71 4.32
CA PHE A 240 -5.10 23.01 4.00
C PHE A 240 -4.02 23.10 5.10
N ALA A 241 -4.46 23.20 6.34
CA ALA A 241 -3.62 23.31 7.52
C ALA A 241 -3.01 21.97 7.98
N LEU A 242 -3.40 20.85 7.35
CA LEU A 242 -2.92 19.52 7.68
C LEU A 242 -2.21 18.90 6.48
N ASP A 243 -1.08 18.26 6.75
CA ASP A 243 -0.36 17.46 5.76
C ASP A 243 -0.03 16.07 6.33
N LEU A 244 0.16 15.11 5.41
CA LEU A 244 0.66 13.78 5.73
C LEU A 244 2.02 13.60 5.07
N GLU A 245 3.05 13.29 5.87
CA GLU A 245 4.41 13.07 5.39
C GLU A 245 4.44 12.15 4.16
N ASN A 246 5.19 12.54 3.14
CA ASN A 246 5.30 11.86 1.85
C ASN A 246 4.04 11.87 0.97
N TRP A 247 2.95 12.47 1.46
CA TRP A 247 1.64 12.55 0.80
C TRP A 247 1.04 13.94 0.98
N GLU A 248 1.92 14.96 1.01
CA GLU A 248 1.54 16.36 1.03
C GLU A 248 0.70 16.69 -0.21
N LYS A 249 -0.13 17.73 -0.11
CA LYS A 249 -0.99 18.16 -1.21
C LYS A 249 -0.16 18.46 -2.45
N ASP A 250 0.87 19.27 -2.32
CA ASP A 250 1.71 19.72 -3.45
C ASP A 250 2.45 18.55 -4.11
N ARG A 251 2.85 17.54 -3.33
CA ARG A 251 3.47 16.32 -3.87
C ARG A 251 2.49 15.52 -4.73
N ILE A 252 1.25 15.36 -4.27
CA ILE A 252 0.23 14.67 -5.07
C ILE A 252 -0.06 15.47 -6.35
N SER A 253 -0.18 16.79 -6.28
CA SER A 253 -0.33 17.68 -7.44
C SER A 253 0.83 17.54 -8.43
N MET A 254 2.06 17.46 -7.95
CA MET A 254 3.24 17.22 -8.79
C MET A 254 3.16 15.86 -9.50
N LEU A 255 2.76 14.78 -8.80
CA LEU A 255 2.58 13.46 -9.40
C LEU A 255 1.47 13.45 -10.45
N ILE A 256 0.35 14.14 -10.21
CA ILE A 256 -0.74 14.29 -11.18
C ILE A 256 -0.20 14.94 -12.48
N SER A 257 0.48 16.06 -12.36
CA SER A 257 1.04 16.79 -13.50
C SER A 257 2.08 15.96 -14.26
N GLN A 258 2.97 15.28 -13.55
CA GLN A 258 3.98 14.41 -14.14
C GLN A 258 3.31 13.26 -14.92
N PHE A 259 2.38 12.54 -14.30
CA PHE A 259 1.70 11.40 -14.92
C PHE A 259 0.82 11.81 -16.10
N ALA A 260 0.13 12.95 -16.01
CA ALA A 260 -0.63 13.50 -17.14
C ALA A 260 0.27 13.76 -18.37
N ALA A 261 1.50 14.23 -18.15
CA ALA A 261 2.48 14.47 -19.22
C ALA A 261 3.08 13.16 -19.80
N GLU A 262 3.22 12.12 -18.99
CA GLU A 262 3.79 10.84 -19.40
C GLU A 262 2.78 9.93 -20.14
N MET A 263 1.47 10.08 -19.85
CA MET A 263 0.44 9.22 -20.43
C MET A 263 0.08 9.62 -21.86
N ALA A 264 -0.17 8.60 -22.70
CA ALA A 264 -0.82 8.77 -23.99
C ALA A 264 -2.35 8.79 -23.83
N PRO A 265 -3.11 9.60 -24.61
CA PRO A 265 -4.56 9.56 -24.58
C PRO A 265 -5.15 8.21 -25.03
N PRO A 266 -6.30 7.79 -24.52
CA PRO A 266 -7.01 8.39 -23.39
C PRO A 266 -6.26 8.17 -22.08
N ARG A 267 -6.10 9.23 -21.26
CA ARG A 267 -5.34 9.24 -20.02
C ARG A 267 -6.20 8.87 -18.83
N ILE A 268 -5.81 7.83 -18.11
CA ILE A 268 -6.54 7.34 -16.95
C ILE A 268 -5.66 7.40 -15.71
N LEU A 269 -6.11 8.16 -14.71
CA LEU A 269 -5.42 8.25 -13.42
C LEU A 269 -6.18 7.48 -12.36
N VAL A 270 -5.49 6.56 -11.69
CA VAL A 270 -6.07 5.74 -10.61
C VAL A 270 -5.50 6.19 -9.28
N PHE A 271 -6.34 6.75 -8.42
CA PHE A 271 -6.01 6.92 -7.00
C PHE A 271 -6.39 5.65 -6.25
N CYS A 272 -5.43 4.93 -5.72
CA CYS A 272 -5.71 3.66 -5.09
C CYS A 272 -5.14 3.54 -3.67
N CYS A 273 -5.89 2.86 -2.82
CA CYS A 273 -5.40 2.43 -1.53
C CYS A 273 -4.26 1.42 -1.72
N GLN A 274 -3.08 1.69 -1.17
CA GLN A 274 -1.92 0.82 -1.27
C GLN A 274 -2.09 -0.56 -0.62
N TRP A 275 -3.18 -0.78 0.12
CA TRP A 275 -3.54 -2.03 0.76
C TRP A 275 -4.58 -2.83 -0.02
N ALA A 276 -5.23 -2.22 -1.00
CA ALA A 276 -6.24 -2.83 -1.86
C ALA A 276 -5.65 -3.23 -3.22
N VAL A 277 -4.84 -2.35 -3.80
CA VAL A 277 -4.20 -2.57 -5.09
C VAL A 277 -2.69 -2.71 -4.89
N PHE A 278 -2.13 -3.81 -5.35
CA PHE A 278 -0.70 -4.06 -5.29
C PHE A 278 -0.09 -3.96 -6.69
N PRO A 279 0.94 -3.12 -6.89
CA PRO A 279 1.64 -3.08 -8.16
C PRO A 279 2.39 -4.39 -8.38
N ALA A 280 2.40 -4.87 -9.60
CA ALA A 280 3.35 -5.89 -10.02
C ALA A 280 4.77 -5.31 -10.01
N LEU A 281 5.74 -6.11 -9.64
CA LEU A 281 7.15 -5.70 -9.66
C LEU A 281 7.80 -5.80 -11.04
N GLU A 282 7.12 -6.45 -11.99
CA GLU A 282 7.67 -6.87 -13.29
C GLU A 282 7.04 -6.16 -14.50
N ASP A 283 5.82 -5.64 -14.35
CA ASP A 283 5.08 -5.07 -15.45
C ASP A 283 5.61 -3.68 -15.83
N GLU A 284 5.82 -3.47 -17.13
CA GLU A 284 5.97 -2.12 -17.65
C GLU A 284 4.66 -1.34 -17.45
N PRO A 285 4.74 -0.06 -17.05
CA PRO A 285 3.54 0.73 -16.87
C PRO A 285 2.79 0.84 -18.20
N ASP A 286 1.48 0.55 -18.19
CA ASP A 286 0.62 0.82 -19.33
C ASP A 286 0.75 2.28 -19.78
N LYS A 287 0.82 2.53 -21.07
CA LYS A 287 1.00 3.88 -21.64
C LYS A 287 -0.19 4.82 -21.38
N HIS A 288 -1.36 4.30 -21.07
CA HIS A 288 -2.60 5.05 -20.86
C HIS A 288 -2.96 5.25 -19.40
N THR A 289 -2.44 4.40 -18.49
CA THR A 289 -2.85 4.36 -17.08
C THR A 289 -1.67 4.63 -16.16
N ARG A 290 -1.89 5.44 -15.12
CA ARG A 290 -0.94 5.64 -14.00
C ARG A 290 -1.67 5.52 -12.68
N TYR A 291 -0.92 5.11 -11.65
CA TYR A 291 -1.44 4.83 -10.31
C TYR A 291 -0.78 5.73 -9.28
N ILE A 292 -1.58 6.42 -8.47
CA ILE A 292 -1.13 7.09 -7.25
C ILE A 292 -1.55 6.22 -6.06
N TYR A 293 -0.58 5.51 -5.49
CA TYR A 293 -0.80 4.62 -4.34
C TYR A 293 -0.79 5.40 -3.04
N LEU A 294 -1.94 5.65 -2.48
CA LEU A 294 -2.13 6.43 -1.25
C LEU A 294 -2.13 5.53 0.00
N PRO A 295 -1.73 6.05 1.17
CA PRO A 295 -1.82 5.32 2.45
C PRO A 295 -3.24 4.85 2.76
N CYS A 296 -4.22 5.62 2.35
CA CYS A 296 -5.64 5.30 2.38
C CYS A 296 -6.35 6.06 1.26
N ALA A 297 -7.37 5.48 0.64
CA ALA A 297 -8.19 6.18 -0.35
C ALA A 297 -8.84 7.46 0.25
N ALA A 298 -9.07 7.49 1.56
CA ALA A 298 -9.57 8.69 2.25
C ALA A 298 -8.63 9.91 2.18
N ARG A 299 -7.36 9.73 1.75
CA ARG A 299 -6.43 10.83 1.47
C ARG A 299 -6.74 11.55 0.15
N VAL A 300 -7.57 10.97 -0.70
CA VAL A 300 -8.00 11.63 -1.95
C VAL A 300 -8.79 12.89 -1.60
N ASP A 301 -8.28 14.03 -2.05
CA ASP A 301 -8.98 15.30 -2.01
C ASP A 301 -9.71 15.50 -3.33
N THR A 302 -10.95 15.99 -3.29
CA THR A 302 -11.71 16.32 -4.51
C THR A 302 -11.00 17.36 -5.38
N SER A 303 -10.18 18.23 -4.79
CA SER A 303 -9.36 19.18 -5.54
C SER A 303 -8.32 18.49 -6.43
N HIS A 304 -7.71 17.34 -5.98
CA HIS A 304 -6.80 16.57 -6.81
C HIS A 304 -7.51 15.92 -8.00
N ILE A 305 -8.77 15.50 -7.84
CA ILE A 305 -9.56 14.94 -8.94
C ILE A 305 -9.86 16.02 -9.99
N VAL A 306 -10.26 17.21 -9.54
CA VAL A 306 -10.49 18.37 -10.44
C VAL A 306 -9.19 18.79 -11.12
N GLU A 307 -8.09 18.82 -10.40
CA GLU A 307 -6.76 19.11 -10.94
C GLU A 307 -6.33 18.09 -12.01
N ALA A 308 -6.58 16.80 -11.80
CA ALA A 308 -6.30 15.76 -12.79
C ALA A 308 -7.06 16.04 -14.12
N PHE A 309 -8.33 16.38 -14.06
CA PHE A 309 -9.09 16.79 -15.26
C PHE A 309 -8.54 18.07 -15.89
N HIS A 310 -8.12 19.03 -15.08
CA HIS A 310 -7.52 20.28 -15.57
C HIS A 310 -6.18 20.06 -16.28
N THR A 311 -5.40 19.07 -15.86
CA THR A 311 -4.12 18.70 -16.48
C THR A 311 -4.29 17.81 -17.71
N GLY A 312 -5.52 17.50 -18.13
CA GLY A 312 -5.83 16.73 -19.34
C GLY A 312 -5.93 15.24 -19.13
N VAL A 313 -6.20 14.79 -17.91
CA VAL A 313 -6.61 13.41 -17.63
C VAL A 313 -8.06 13.22 -18.11
N ASP A 314 -8.32 12.15 -18.88
CA ASP A 314 -9.62 11.88 -19.48
C ASP A 314 -10.54 11.09 -18.54
N GLY A 315 -9.96 10.26 -17.65
CA GLY A 315 -10.72 9.50 -16.66
C GLY A 315 -10.01 9.36 -15.33
N VAL A 316 -10.76 9.44 -14.22
CA VAL A 316 -10.24 9.26 -12.86
C VAL A 316 -10.99 8.13 -12.18
N LEU A 317 -10.25 7.13 -11.68
CA LEU A 317 -10.77 6.02 -10.88
C LEU A 317 -10.24 6.13 -9.46
N VAL A 318 -11.13 6.06 -8.46
CA VAL A 318 -10.74 5.98 -7.04
C VAL A 318 -11.02 4.57 -6.53
N ALA A 319 -9.97 3.80 -6.22
CA ALA A 319 -10.06 2.43 -5.73
C ALA A 319 -9.74 2.37 -4.23
N ALA A 320 -10.74 2.11 -3.41
CA ALA A 320 -10.63 1.95 -1.96
C ALA A 320 -10.57 0.47 -1.54
N CYS A 321 -10.15 0.19 -0.32
CA CYS A 321 -10.33 -1.14 0.26
C CYS A 321 -11.82 -1.46 0.42
N ALA A 322 -12.23 -2.71 0.19
CA ALA A 322 -13.48 -3.23 0.70
C ALA A 322 -13.55 -3.04 2.24
N GLU A 323 -14.73 -2.88 2.79
CA GLU A 323 -14.91 -2.47 4.20
C GLU A 323 -14.22 -3.41 5.18
N ASP A 324 -14.38 -4.73 4.97
CA ASP A 324 -13.79 -5.77 5.82
C ASP A 324 -12.27 -5.93 5.61
N ASP A 325 -11.72 -5.37 4.53
CA ASP A 325 -10.29 -5.40 4.22
C ASP A 325 -9.56 -4.13 4.66
N CYS A 326 -10.28 -3.13 5.15
CA CYS A 326 -9.70 -1.84 5.51
C CYS A 326 -8.74 -1.97 6.69
N LYS A 327 -7.48 -1.59 6.50
CA LYS A 327 -6.45 -1.57 7.55
C LYS A 327 -6.56 -0.35 8.48
N LEU A 328 -7.55 0.50 8.27
CA LEU A 328 -7.70 1.81 8.89
C LEU A 328 -9.16 2.08 9.29
N GLU A 329 -9.77 1.11 9.98
CA GLU A 329 -11.10 1.20 10.59
C GLU A 329 -12.15 1.85 9.67
N LYS A 330 -12.29 1.29 8.45
CA LYS A 330 -13.25 1.76 7.45
C LYS A 330 -13.02 3.19 6.93
N ALA A 331 -11.87 3.79 7.24
CA ALA A 331 -11.53 5.13 6.75
C ALA A 331 -11.57 5.20 5.21
N GLY A 332 -11.17 4.14 4.50
CA GLY A 332 -11.21 4.07 3.04
C GLY A 332 -12.58 4.31 2.44
N GLY A 333 -13.64 3.75 3.03
CA GLY A 333 -15.02 3.96 2.59
C GLY A 333 -15.53 5.40 2.76
N LYS A 334 -14.91 6.18 3.66
CA LYS A 334 -15.27 7.61 3.83
C LYS A 334 -14.88 8.48 2.63
N ALA A 335 -14.04 7.99 1.71
CA ALA A 335 -13.75 8.67 0.44
C ALA A 335 -14.93 8.61 -0.54
N GLN A 336 -15.81 7.63 -0.42
CA GLN A 336 -16.89 7.39 -1.38
C GLN A 336 -17.83 8.59 -1.53
N ARG A 337 -18.36 9.09 -0.42
CA ARG A 337 -19.34 10.19 -0.44
C ARG A 337 -18.82 11.47 -1.12
N PRO A 338 -17.61 11.99 -0.80
CA PRO A 338 -17.07 13.15 -1.51
C PRO A 338 -16.87 12.91 -3.01
N VAL A 339 -16.41 11.70 -3.40
CA VAL A 339 -16.19 11.33 -4.80
C VAL A 339 -17.52 11.26 -5.55
N GLU A 340 -18.55 10.60 -5.01
CA GLU A 340 -19.87 10.51 -5.61
C GLU A 340 -20.56 11.90 -5.71
N ALA A 341 -20.38 12.75 -4.69
CA ALA A 341 -20.89 14.10 -4.73
C ALA A 341 -20.23 14.93 -5.86
N LEU A 342 -18.93 14.77 -6.07
CA LEU A 342 -18.23 15.39 -7.19
C LEU A 342 -18.67 14.79 -8.52
N GLN A 343 -18.79 13.47 -8.62
CA GLN A 343 -19.28 12.76 -9.81
C GLN A 343 -20.65 13.31 -10.27
N LYS A 344 -21.57 13.48 -9.32
CA LYS A 344 -22.89 14.06 -9.62
C LYS A 344 -22.79 15.48 -10.19
N ARG A 345 -21.93 16.34 -9.64
CA ARG A 345 -21.70 17.70 -10.15
C ARG A 345 -21.04 17.71 -11.52
N LEU A 346 -20.08 16.80 -11.75
CA LEU A 346 -19.50 16.61 -13.07
C LEU A 346 -20.54 16.13 -14.09
N GLY A 347 -21.54 15.36 -13.64
CA GLY A 347 -22.69 14.94 -14.47
C GLY A 347 -23.53 16.12 -15.00
N GLU A 348 -23.64 17.22 -14.24
CA GLU A 348 -24.35 18.43 -14.66
C GLU A 348 -23.71 19.12 -15.88
N ILE A 349 -22.42 18.87 -16.11
CA ILE A 349 -21.63 19.36 -17.25
C ILE A 349 -21.26 18.26 -18.25
N GLY A 350 -21.91 17.08 -18.18
CA GLY A 350 -21.69 15.96 -19.08
C GLY A 350 -20.45 15.10 -18.79
N ARG A 351 -19.72 15.35 -17.69
CA ARG A 351 -18.46 14.65 -17.34
C ARG A 351 -18.56 13.64 -16.19
N GLY A 352 -19.76 13.34 -15.73
CA GLY A 352 -19.95 12.42 -14.59
C GLY A 352 -19.42 11.00 -14.82
N GLU A 353 -19.42 10.54 -16.07
CA GLU A 353 -18.94 9.22 -16.46
C GLU A 353 -17.41 9.10 -16.47
N GLN A 354 -16.70 10.22 -16.45
CA GLN A 354 -15.25 10.28 -16.42
C GLN A 354 -14.65 10.09 -15.00
N LEU A 355 -15.50 10.08 -13.96
CA LEU A 355 -15.12 9.80 -12.58
C LEU A 355 -15.85 8.55 -12.09
N ASN A 356 -15.10 7.59 -11.49
CA ASN A 356 -15.70 6.43 -10.84
C ASN A 356 -15.03 6.12 -9.49
N PHE A 357 -15.78 5.43 -8.63
CA PHE A 357 -15.32 4.92 -7.34
C PHE A 357 -15.61 3.41 -7.26
N CYS A 358 -14.62 2.62 -6.87
CA CYS A 358 -14.80 1.19 -6.63
C CYS A 358 -14.15 0.75 -5.30
N THR A 359 -14.62 -0.38 -4.77
CA THR A 359 -14.03 -1.05 -3.63
C THR A 359 -13.38 -2.36 -4.06
N VAL A 360 -12.18 -2.63 -3.53
CA VAL A 360 -11.32 -3.72 -3.96
C VAL A 360 -10.84 -4.53 -2.76
N ALA A 361 -10.84 -5.85 -2.91
CA ALA A 361 -10.23 -6.78 -1.99
C ALA A 361 -8.95 -7.37 -2.62
N PRO A 362 -7.77 -7.24 -2.00
CA PRO A 362 -6.51 -7.70 -2.60
C PRO A 362 -6.45 -9.21 -2.81
N ARG A 363 -7.31 -9.98 -2.12
CA ARG A 363 -7.44 -11.43 -2.31
C ARG A 363 -8.09 -11.83 -3.64
N TYR A 364 -8.79 -10.88 -4.32
CA TYR A 364 -9.45 -11.07 -5.61
C TYR A 364 -8.90 -10.13 -6.69
N PRO A 365 -7.69 -10.38 -7.21
CA PRO A 365 -7.00 -9.47 -8.12
C PRO A 365 -7.76 -9.22 -9.42
N GLU A 366 -8.44 -10.24 -9.94
CA GLU A 366 -9.18 -10.14 -11.20
C GLU A 366 -10.41 -9.22 -11.09
N ALA A 367 -10.96 -9.04 -9.90
CA ALA A 367 -12.07 -8.11 -9.70
C ALA A 367 -11.65 -6.66 -10.00
N PHE A 368 -10.49 -6.25 -9.50
CA PHE A 368 -9.95 -4.91 -9.82
C PHE A 368 -9.58 -4.76 -11.29
N LYS A 369 -8.97 -5.77 -11.90
CA LYS A 369 -8.62 -5.74 -13.33
C LYS A 369 -9.85 -5.58 -14.21
N ARG A 370 -10.96 -6.27 -13.89
CA ARG A 370 -12.24 -6.12 -14.62
C ARG A 370 -12.83 -4.72 -14.46
N GLU A 371 -12.86 -4.19 -13.25
CA GLU A 371 -13.34 -2.80 -12.98
C GLU A 371 -12.53 -1.78 -13.78
N LEU A 372 -11.21 -1.89 -13.75
CA LEU A 372 -10.34 -1.00 -14.50
C LEU A 372 -10.55 -1.14 -16.02
N ALA A 373 -10.67 -2.37 -16.55
CA ALA A 373 -10.88 -2.61 -17.97
C ALA A 373 -12.21 -1.99 -18.45
N GLN A 374 -13.32 -2.22 -17.72
CA GLN A 374 -14.62 -1.63 -18.02
C GLN A 374 -14.59 -0.10 -17.99
N PHE A 375 -13.90 0.46 -16.98
CA PHE A 375 -13.74 1.91 -16.88
C PHE A 375 -12.89 2.45 -18.07
N SER A 376 -11.81 1.74 -18.43
CA SER A 376 -10.93 2.14 -19.53
C SER A 376 -11.63 2.12 -20.89
N GLU A 377 -12.43 1.10 -21.16
CA GLU A 377 -13.25 1.02 -22.37
C GLU A 377 -14.23 2.20 -22.45
N LYS A 378 -14.92 2.50 -21.35
CA LYS A 378 -15.83 3.63 -21.26
C LYS A 378 -15.15 4.97 -21.54
N ILE A 379 -13.95 5.19 -20.95
CA ILE A 379 -13.19 6.43 -21.20
C ILE A 379 -12.71 6.50 -22.65
N ALA A 380 -12.31 5.40 -23.25
CA ALA A 380 -11.92 5.37 -24.65
C ALA A 380 -13.08 5.77 -25.59
N ASP A 381 -14.28 5.26 -25.31
CA ASP A 381 -15.50 5.63 -26.07
C ASP A 381 -15.86 7.11 -25.92
N ILE A 382 -15.71 7.67 -24.72
CA ILE A 382 -15.94 9.11 -24.48
C ILE A 382 -14.90 9.92 -25.25
N TYR A 383 -13.61 9.57 -25.14
CA TYR A 383 -12.52 10.25 -25.81
C TYR A 383 -12.69 10.30 -27.33
N VAL A 384 -13.10 9.18 -27.94
CA VAL A 384 -13.38 9.12 -29.40
C VAL A 384 -14.54 10.05 -29.78
N ARG A 385 -15.61 10.09 -28.97
CA ARG A 385 -16.77 10.97 -29.22
C ARG A 385 -16.44 12.45 -29.09
N GLU A 386 -15.58 12.83 -28.15
CA GLU A 386 -15.17 14.21 -27.92
C GLU A 386 -14.11 14.71 -28.92
N SER A 387 -13.38 13.78 -29.55
CA SER A 387 -12.32 14.06 -30.55
C SER A 387 -12.86 14.12 -32.00
N ALA A 388 -14.09 13.66 -32.23
CA ALA A 388 -14.76 13.65 -33.54
C ALA A 388 -15.57 14.94 -33.75
#